data_3f774814c626fd8213be1ba1c3b9a566
#
_entry.id   3f774814c626fd8213be1ba1c3b9a566
#
_cell.length_a   1.000
_cell.length_b   1.000
_cell.length_c   1.000
_cell.angle_alpha   90.00
_cell.angle_beta   90.00
_cell.angle_gamma   90.00
#
_symmetry.space_group_name_H-M   'P 1'
#
loop_
_entity.id
_entity.type
_entity.pdbx_description
1 polymer ?
#
loop_
_entity_poly.entity_id
_entity_poly.type
_entity_poly.pdbx_seq_one_letter_code
_entity_poly.pdbx_strand_id
1 'polypeptide(L)'
;MVRTKNEQKVEFKCIRNGNGEAELRLILNGADEMYGKGRLFNHMILAPGRSVGDHTHTGDNEIYYFLKGSGLYNDNGKSVRVFPGDTTVCNDGECHGLVNDGEQPLEFIALILF
;
A
#
# COMPACT_ATOMS: atom_id res chain seq x y z
N MET A 1 -24.49 -1.86 2.01
CA MET A 1 -23.76 -3.15 1.94
C MET A 1 -22.79 -3.22 3.11
N VAL A 2 -22.71 -4.37 3.74
CA VAL A 2 -21.69 -4.62 4.78
C VAL A 2 -20.87 -5.82 4.32
N ARG A 3 -19.55 -5.66 4.30
CA ARG A 3 -18.62 -6.75 4.06
C ARG A 3 -17.88 -7.04 5.35
N THR A 4 -18.13 -8.20 5.93
CA THR A 4 -17.45 -8.58 7.16
C THR A 4 -16.00 -8.96 6.88
N LYS A 5 -15.17 -9.03 7.92
CA LYS A 5 -13.77 -9.41 7.80
C LYS A 5 -13.59 -10.76 7.09
N ASN A 6 -14.47 -11.73 7.37
CA ASN A 6 -14.38 -13.07 6.79
C ASN A 6 -14.79 -13.11 5.32
N GLU A 7 -15.52 -12.12 4.83
CA GLU A 7 -15.93 -12.02 3.44
C GLU A 7 -14.90 -11.25 2.59
N GLN A 8 -13.90 -10.67 3.20
CA GLN A 8 -12.88 -9.89 2.54
C GLN A 8 -11.99 -10.80 1.68
N LYS A 9 -11.76 -10.41 0.43
CA LYS A 9 -10.80 -11.12 -0.43
C LYS A 9 -9.40 -10.87 0.08
N VAL A 10 -8.58 -11.92 0.07
CA VAL A 10 -7.17 -11.85 0.42
C VAL A 10 -6.36 -12.38 -0.76
N GLU A 11 -5.37 -11.61 -1.19
CA GLU A 11 -4.46 -11.97 -2.27
C GLU A 11 -3.01 -11.82 -1.80
N PHE A 12 -2.12 -12.59 -2.41
CA PHE A 12 -0.68 -12.49 -2.16
C PHE A 12 -0.01 -12.18 -3.50
N LYS A 13 0.70 -11.05 -3.57
CA LYS A 13 1.33 -10.58 -4.81
C LYS A 13 2.67 -9.94 -4.55
N CYS A 14 3.62 -10.19 -5.45
CA CYS A 14 4.82 -9.37 -5.57
C CYS A 14 4.43 -8.05 -6.26
N ILE A 15 4.64 -6.92 -5.58
CA ILE A 15 4.19 -5.62 -6.07
C ILE A 15 5.37 -4.86 -6.64
N ARG A 16 5.27 -4.52 -7.93
CA ARG A 16 6.24 -3.68 -8.64
C ARG A 16 7.67 -4.20 -8.52
N ASN A 17 7.84 -5.52 -8.67
CA ASN A 17 9.13 -6.18 -8.56
C ASN A 17 9.85 -5.97 -7.22
N GLY A 18 9.09 -5.77 -6.15
CA GLY A 18 9.61 -5.72 -4.81
C GLY A 18 10.13 -7.08 -4.35
N ASN A 19 10.63 -7.15 -3.13
CA ASN A 19 11.11 -8.38 -2.54
C ASN A 19 9.96 -9.15 -1.88
N GLY A 20 9.67 -10.34 -2.42
CA GLY A 20 8.64 -11.23 -1.91
C GLY A 20 7.22 -10.72 -2.12
N GLU A 21 6.26 -11.47 -1.60
CA GLU A 21 4.84 -11.14 -1.75
C GLU A 21 4.33 -10.29 -0.59
N ALA A 22 3.46 -9.32 -0.90
CA ALA A 22 2.64 -8.63 0.08
C ALA A 22 1.32 -9.36 0.24
N GLU A 23 0.72 -9.28 1.42
CA GLU A 23 -0.65 -9.70 1.67
C GLU A 23 -1.56 -8.51 1.43
N LEU A 24 -2.53 -8.67 0.52
CA LEU A 24 -3.51 -7.66 0.16
C LEU A 24 -4.88 -8.11 0.66
N ARG A 25 -5.45 -7.36 1.58
CA ARG A 25 -6.83 -7.55 2.05
C ARG A 25 -7.67 -6.47 1.40
N LEU A 26 -8.53 -6.87 0.47
CA LEU A 26 -9.31 -5.93 -0.32
C LEU A 26 -10.47 -5.37 0.52
N ILE A 27 -10.36 -4.09 0.89
CA ILE A 27 -11.44 -3.38 1.56
C ILE A 27 -12.57 -3.14 0.55
N LEU A 28 -12.21 -2.68 -0.64
CA LEU A 28 -13.10 -2.61 -1.81
C LEU A 28 -12.52 -3.43 -2.94
N ASN A 29 -13.37 -4.03 -3.75
CA ASN A 29 -12.94 -4.98 -4.77
C ASN A 29 -12.53 -4.34 -6.10
N GLY A 30 -12.77 -3.07 -6.28
CA GLY A 30 -12.37 -2.38 -7.51
C GLY A 30 -13.09 -1.05 -7.71
N ALA A 31 -12.91 -0.48 -8.89
CA ALA A 31 -13.39 0.86 -9.20
C ALA A 31 -14.91 1.01 -9.11
N ASP A 32 -15.67 -0.04 -9.38
CA ASP A 32 -17.14 -0.01 -9.28
C ASP A 32 -17.60 0.29 -7.85
N GLU A 33 -16.89 -0.23 -6.87
CA GLU A 33 -17.19 0.01 -5.46
C GLU A 33 -16.65 1.36 -4.97
N MET A 34 -15.87 2.05 -5.79
CA MET A 34 -15.24 3.34 -5.48
C MET A 34 -15.86 4.49 -6.28
N TYR A 35 -17.06 4.27 -6.78
CA TYR A 35 -17.79 5.27 -7.59
C TYR A 35 -16.99 5.73 -8.82
N GLY A 36 -16.16 4.86 -9.38
CA GLY A 36 -15.28 5.19 -10.49
C GLY A 36 -14.17 6.20 -10.17
N LYS A 37 -13.97 6.54 -8.90
CA LYS A 37 -13.02 7.59 -8.48
C LYS A 37 -11.67 7.05 -8.03
N GLY A 38 -11.53 5.73 -7.98
CA GLY A 38 -10.29 5.07 -7.61
C GLY A 38 -10.31 3.63 -8.10
N ARG A 39 -9.20 2.92 -7.89
CA ARG A 39 -9.07 1.54 -8.35
C ARG A 39 -8.52 0.57 -7.32
N LEU A 40 -8.08 1.06 -6.15
CA LEU A 40 -7.51 0.21 -5.12
C LEU A 40 -7.79 0.81 -3.74
N PHE A 41 -8.32 -0.01 -2.85
CA PHE A 41 -8.47 0.34 -1.44
C PHE A 41 -8.27 -0.94 -0.63
N ASN A 42 -7.06 -1.10 -0.09
CA ASN A 42 -6.62 -2.34 0.54
C ASN A 42 -6.02 -2.10 1.91
N HIS A 43 -6.17 -3.10 2.78
CA HIS A 43 -5.32 -3.26 3.95
C HIS A 43 -4.13 -4.12 3.53
N MET A 44 -2.94 -3.54 3.59
CA MET A 44 -1.70 -4.16 3.13
C MET A 44 -0.88 -4.64 4.31
N ILE A 45 -0.26 -5.81 4.17
CA ILE A 45 0.65 -6.36 5.18
C ILE A 45 1.93 -6.82 4.48
N LEU A 46 3.05 -6.25 4.92
CA LEU A 46 4.39 -6.67 4.51
C LEU A 46 5.07 -7.39 5.67
N ALA A 47 5.36 -8.67 5.51
CA ALA A 47 6.19 -9.40 6.45
C ALA A 47 7.61 -8.83 6.47
N PRO A 48 8.41 -9.10 7.52
CA PRO A 48 9.80 -8.65 7.57
C PRO A 48 10.59 -9.01 6.31
N GLY A 49 11.33 -8.05 5.79
CA GLY A 49 12.14 -8.18 4.57
C GLY A 49 11.38 -8.00 3.26
N ARG A 50 10.05 -7.92 3.31
CA ARG A 50 9.23 -7.73 2.10
C ARG A 50 9.17 -6.27 1.71
N SER A 51 8.88 -6.02 0.44
CA SER A 51 8.84 -4.65 -0.08
C SER A 51 7.83 -4.46 -1.20
N VAL A 52 7.40 -3.23 -1.36
CA VAL A 52 6.77 -2.72 -2.59
C VAL A 52 7.88 -2.04 -3.38
N GLY A 53 8.13 -2.49 -4.61
CA GLY A 53 9.20 -1.94 -5.44
C GLY A 53 8.94 -0.48 -5.83
N ASP A 54 10.02 0.23 -6.09
CA ASP A 54 9.93 1.63 -6.52
C ASP A 54 9.21 1.73 -7.87
N HIS A 55 8.25 2.65 -7.97
CA HIS A 55 7.47 2.85 -9.18
C HIS A 55 6.90 4.25 -9.23
N THR A 56 6.56 4.67 -10.46
CA THR A 56 5.97 5.99 -10.73
C THR A 56 4.47 5.83 -10.96
N HIS A 57 3.68 6.71 -10.33
CA HIS A 57 2.25 6.80 -10.60
C HIS A 57 1.98 7.69 -11.81
N THR A 58 1.10 7.24 -12.70
CA THR A 58 0.72 7.98 -13.91
C THR A 58 -0.80 7.93 -14.05
N GLY A 59 -1.44 9.09 -14.02
CA GLY A 59 -2.89 9.23 -14.14
C GLY A 59 -3.66 8.90 -12.86
N ASP A 60 -2.98 8.71 -11.76
CA ASP A 60 -3.56 8.45 -10.45
C ASP A 60 -2.62 8.92 -9.33
N ASN A 61 -3.09 8.85 -8.09
CA ASN A 61 -2.22 9.02 -6.93
C ASN A 61 -2.44 7.88 -5.96
N GLU A 62 -1.46 7.66 -5.08
CA GLU A 62 -1.57 6.64 -4.04
C GLU A 62 -1.31 7.23 -2.67
N ILE A 63 -2.17 6.88 -1.73
CA ILE A 63 -2.10 7.31 -0.34
C ILE A 63 -1.86 6.07 0.51
N TYR A 64 -0.85 6.13 1.41
CA TYR A 64 -0.68 5.14 2.47
C TYR A 64 -0.98 5.77 3.81
N TYR A 65 -1.66 5.02 4.65
CA TYR A 65 -1.84 5.36 6.06
C TYR A 65 -1.35 4.19 6.91
N PHE A 66 -0.33 4.41 7.74
CA PHE A 66 0.35 3.35 8.46
C PHE A 66 -0.36 3.02 9.77
N LEU A 67 -0.60 1.71 10.00
CA LEU A 67 -1.34 1.20 11.14
C LEU A 67 -0.44 0.57 12.20
N LYS A 68 0.53 -0.25 11.76
CA LYS A 68 1.42 -1.02 12.64
C LYS A 68 2.79 -1.20 12.01
N GLY A 69 3.82 -1.30 12.85
CA GLY A 69 5.18 -1.51 12.39
C GLY A 69 5.83 -0.22 11.90
N SER A 70 7.03 -0.36 11.34
CA SER A 70 7.82 0.74 10.80
C SER A 70 8.54 0.24 9.55
N GLY A 71 8.83 1.14 8.63
CA GLY A 71 9.55 0.80 7.41
C GLY A 71 10.25 2.01 6.82
N LEU A 72 10.95 1.76 5.71
CA LEU A 72 11.60 2.80 4.92
C LEU A 72 10.77 3.08 3.68
N TYR A 73 10.29 4.30 3.58
CA TYR A 73 9.52 4.81 2.45
C TYR A 73 10.42 5.62 1.53
N ASN A 74 10.39 5.29 0.24
CA ASN A 74 11.06 6.08 -0.78
C ASN A 74 10.11 7.17 -1.25
N ASP A 75 10.43 8.42 -0.91
CA ASP A 75 9.68 9.61 -1.31
C ASP A 75 10.45 10.33 -2.41
N ASN A 76 10.16 10.00 -3.65
CA ASN A 76 10.83 10.59 -4.82
C ASN A 76 12.37 10.54 -4.74
N GLY A 77 12.91 9.41 -4.27
CA GLY A 77 14.35 9.20 -4.13
C GLY A 77 14.90 9.52 -2.75
N LYS A 78 14.09 10.07 -1.85
CA LYS A 78 14.49 10.34 -0.48
C LYS A 78 13.94 9.26 0.45
N SER A 79 14.82 8.59 1.21
CA SER A 79 14.40 7.60 2.21
C SER A 79 13.87 8.30 3.45
N VAL A 80 12.65 7.95 3.84
CA VAL A 80 12.00 8.47 5.03
C VAL A 80 11.48 7.29 5.85
N ARG A 81 11.79 7.26 7.14
CA ARG A 81 11.21 6.25 8.02
C ARG A 81 9.79 6.63 8.38
N VAL A 82 8.87 5.67 8.23
CA VAL A 82 7.45 5.84 8.54
C VAL A 82 7.06 5.03 9.77
N PHE A 83 6.09 5.56 10.51
CA PHE A 83 5.59 5.01 11.77
C PHE A 83 4.06 4.97 11.78
N PRO A 84 3.43 4.20 12.69
CA PRO A 84 1.98 4.22 12.84
C PRO A 84 1.42 5.62 12.98
N GLY A 85 0.37 5.92 12.21
CA GLY A 85 -0.25 7.25 12.18
C GLY A 85 0.29 8.17 11.09
N ASP A 86 1.39 7.81 10.44
CA ASP A 86 1.94 8.61 9.34
C ASP A 86 1.12 8.41 8.06
N THR A 87 1.07 9.43 7.24
CA THR A 87 0.45 9.40 5.91
C THR A 87 1.49 9.72 4.85
N THR A 88 1.50 8.95 3.77
CA THR A 88 2.27 9.28 2.58
C THR A 88 1.34 9.50 1.40
N VAL A 89 1.71 10.41 0.50
CA VAL A 89 0.99 10.68 -0.74
C VAL A 89 2.00 10.66 -1.87
N CYS A 90 1.76 9.80 -2.85
CA CYS A 90 2.51 9.78 -4.11
C CYS A 90 1.57 10.29 -5.19
N ASN A 91 1.81 11.53 -5.64
CA ASN A 91 0.97 12.19 -6.62
C ASN A 91 1.25 11.68 -8.03
N ASP A 92 0.38 12.05 -8.97
CA ASP A 92 0.59 11.78 -10.39
C ASP A 92 1.98 12.31 -10.83
N GLY A 93 2.77 11.45 -11.45
CA GLY A 93 4.13 11.74 -11.89
C GLY A 93 5.22 11.52 -10.85
N GLU A 94 4.86 11.26 -9.60
CA GLU A 94 5.82 11.01 -8.54
C GLU A 94 6.16 9.52 -8.41
N CYS A 95 7.29 9.23 -7.75
CA CYS A 95 7.81 7.89 -7.54
C CYS A 95 7.86 7.56 -6.06
N HIS A 96 7.49 6.34 -5.70
CA HIS A 96 7.64 5.84 -4.34
C HIS A 96 7.90 4.33 -4.29
N GLY A 97 8.28 3.87 -3.10
CA GLY A 97 8.43 2.47 -2.74
C GLY A 97 8.46 2.33 -1.23
N LEU A 98 8.39 1.10 -0.74
CA LEU A 98 8.32 0.83 0.70
C LEU A 98 9.01 -0.48 1.02
N VAL A 99 9.87 -0.48 2.03
CA VAL A 99 10.56 -1.67 2.51
C VAL A 99 10.27 -1.87 3.99
N ASN A 100 9.86 -3.08 4.35
CA ASN A 100 9.85 -3.49 5.75
C ASN A 100 11.25 -4.01 6.11
N ASP A 101 12.06 -3.16 6.72
CA ASP A 101 13.43 -3.49 7.17
C ASP A 101 13.48 -3.91 8.64
N GLY A 102 12.32 -4.07 9.28
CA GLY A 102 12.22 -4.44 10.69
C GLY A 102 11.98 -5.93 10.91
N GLU A 103 11.63 -6.27 12.14
CA GLU A 103 11.38 -7.66 12.58
C GLU A 103 9.90 -7.94 12.81
N GLN A 104 9.03 -6.93 12.67
CA GLN A 104 7.59 -7.03 12.86
C GLN A 104 6.86 -6.79 11.53
N PRO A 105 5.64 -7.33 11.35
CA PRO A 105 4.84 -6.99 10.17
C PRO A 105 4.60 -5.48 10.08
N LEU A 106 4.62 -4.96 8.85
CA LEU A 106 4.29 -3.58 8.54
C LEU A 106 2.89 -3.59 7.92
N GLU A 107 1.93 -2.91 8.56
CA GLU A 107 0.54 -2.87 8.11
C GLU A 107 0.14 -1.44 7.79
N PHE A 108 -0.51 -1.27 6.66
CA PHE A 108 -0.94 0.04 6.19
C PHE A 108 -2.17 -0.07 5.29
N ILE A 109 -2.90 1.02 5.19
CA ILE A 109 -3.99 1.17 4.23
C ILE A 109 -3.40 1.80 2.96
N ALA A 110 -3.76 1.26 1.81
CA ALA A 110 -3.40 1.81 0.51
C ALA A 110 -4.67 2.20 -0.26
N LEU A 111 -4.70 3.41 -0.78
CA LEU A 111 -5.79 3.95 -1.56
C LEU A 111 -5.23 4.57 -2.83
N ILE A 112 -5.73 4.12 -3.99
CA ILE A 112 -5.36 4.74 -5.28
C ILE A 112 -6.61 5.42 -5.85
N LEU A 113 -6.48 6.72 -6.08
CA LEU A 113 -7.52 7.58 -6.67
C LEU A 113 -7.11 8.01 -8.07
N PHE A 114 -8.09 8.14 -8.92
CA PHE A 114 -7.91 8.72 -10.25
C PHE A 114 -7.95 10.25 -10.21
#